data_ef37ae80b723b65bee565e0f3010e364
#
_entry.id   ef37ae80b723b65bee565e0f3010e364
#
_cell.length_a   1.000
_cell.length_b   1.000
_cell.length_c   1.000
_cell.angle_alpha   90.00
_cell.angle_beta   90.00
_cell.angle_gamma   90.00
#
_symmetry.space_group_name_H-M   'P 1'
#
loop_
_entity.id
_entity.type
_entity.pdbx_description
1 polymer ?
#
loop_
_entity_poly.entity_id
_entity_poly.type
_entity_poly.pdbx_seq_one_letter_code
_entity_poly.pdbx_strand_id
1 'polypeptide(L)'
;QLSNVPIMLLAIHRASLDIFLEAGTENLREKSEKMTEFLGFILEEINLKYGSPIEVITPKNPKERGCQFSLLIEKDGKKIFQSLQNQGIMIDWREPNVIRLAPVPLYNTFKEIYLFGQALSKSLES
;
A
#
# COMPACT_ATOMS: atom_id res chain seq x y z
N GLN A 1 -10.52 21.23 23.20
CA GLN A 1 -11.37 20.30 22.50
C GLN A 1 -12.81 20.79 22.53
N LEU A 2 -13.42 20.90 21.38
CA LEU A 2 -14.74 21.49 21.22
C LEU A 2 -15.89 20.53 21.51
N SER A 3 -15.62 19.23 21.55
CA SER A 3 -16.64 18.22 21.84
C SER A 3 -16.04 17.06 22.62
N ASN A 4 -16.90 16.31 23.28
CA ASN A 4 -16.46 15.12 23.99
C ASN A 4 -16.05 14.02 23.02
N VAL A 5 -14.90 13.41 23.28
CA VAL A 5 -14.45 12.26 22.50
C VAL A 5 -15.19 11.01 23.00
N PRO A 6 -15.80 10.21 22.12
CA PRO A 6 -16.45 8.97 22.52
C PRO A 6 -15.50 8.04 23.27
N ILE A 7 -15.90 7.56 24.43
CA ILE A 7 -15.07 6.68 25.28
C ILE A 7 -14.62 5.43 24.51
N MET A 8 -15.50 4.88 23.68
CA MET A 8 -15.21 3.69 22.89
C MET A 8 -14.07 3.92 21.89
N LEU A 9 -14.08 5.09 21.21
CA LEU A 9 -13.01 5.43 20.26
C LEU A 9 -11.67 5.67 20.97
N LEU A 10 -11.70 6.26 22.17
CA LEU A 10 -10.50 6.43 22.97
C LEU A 10 -9.91 5.09 23.40
N ALA A 11 -10.77 4.13 23.81
CA ALA A 11 -10.32 2.80 24.21
C ALA A 11 -9.70 2.05 23.03
N ILE A 12 -10.29 2.12 21.83
CA ILE A 12 -9.75 1.51 20.62
C ILE A 12 -8.42 2.14 20.24
N HIS A 13 -8.32 3.47 20.30
CA HIS A 13 -7.10 4.19 19.98
C HIS A 13 -5.97 3.81 20.95
N ARG A 14 -6.26 3.73 22.24
CA ARG A 14 -5.27 3.33 23.25
C ARG A 14 -4.80 1.89 23.03
N ALA A 15 -5.71 0.96 22.74
CA ALA A 15 -5.37 -0.41 22.43
C ALA A 15 -4.44 -0.50 21.21
N SER A 16 -4.72 0.29 20.18
CA SER A 16 -3.87 0.39 18.99
C SER A 16 -2.48 0.91 19.33
N LEU A 17 -2.39 1.97 20.14
CA LEU A 17 -1.12 2.52 20.59
C LEU A 17 -0.31 1.50 21.40
N ASP A 18 -0.98 0.73 22.28
CA ASP A 18 -0.30 -0.29 23.07
C ASP A 18 0.29 -1.38 22.18
N ILE A 19 -0.40 -1.79 21.12
CA ILE A 19 0.11 -2.76 20.15
C ILE A 19 1.35 -2.20 19.43
N PHE A 20 1.32 -0.93 19.01
CA PHE A 20 2.48 -0.28 18.39
C PHE A 20 3.67 -0.21 19.34
N LEU A 21 3.45 0.14 20.60
CA LEU A 21 4.50 0.18 21.62
C LEU A 21 5.09 -1.21 21.88
N GLU A 22 4.25 -2.23 21.94
CA GLU A 22 4.68 -3.61 22.14
C GLU A 22 5.52 -4.12 20.97
N ALA A 23 5.13 -3.81 19.74
CA ALA A 23 5.86 -4.20 18.53
C ALA A 23 7.23 -3.51 18.42
N GLY A 24 7.34 -2.27 18.91
CA GLY A 24 8.55 -1.46 18.83
C GLY A 24 8.65 -0.68 17.52
N THR A 25 8.90 0.61 17.63
CA THR A 25 8.95 1.53 16.48
C THR A 25 10.05 1.15 15.49
N GLU A 26 11.22 0.77 15.99
CA GLU A 26 12.35 0.39 15.13
C GLU A 26 12.06 -0.89 14.34
N ASN A 27 11.45 -1.88 14.98
CA ASN A 27 11.06 -3.13 14.32
C ASN A 27 10.01 -2.90 13.24
N LEU A 28 9.04 -2.02 13.50
CA LEU A 28 8.01 -1.66 12.53
C LEU A 28 8.61 -0.94 11.33
N ARG A 29 9.55 -0.02 11.57
CA ARG A 29 10.24 0.70 10.51
C ARG A 29 11.07 -0.23 9.63
N GLU A 30 11.82 -1.13 10.25
CA GLU A 30 12.62 -2.12 9.53
C GLU A 30 11.74 -3.00 8.65
N LYS A 31 10.64 -3.50 9.19
CA LYS A 31 9.67 -4.28 8.43
C LYS A 31 9.06 -3.46 7.29
N SER A 32 8.71 -2.20 7.56
CA SER A 32 8.17 -1.29 6.54
C SER A 32 9.14 -1.09 5.38
N GLU A 33 10.41 -0.86 5.67
CA GLU A 33 11.43 -0.70 4.63
C GLU A 33 11.57 -1.95 3.77
N LYS A 34 11.60 -3.13 4.39
CA LYS A 34 11.67 -4.40 3.67
C LYS A 34 10.42 -4.66 2.83
N MET A 35 9.25 -4.37 3.37
CA MET A 35 7.99 -4.55 2.64
C MET A 35 7.90 -3.62 1.44
N THR A 36 8.31 -2.37 1.58
CA THR A 36 8.28 -1.40 0.47
C THR A 36 9.36 -1.71 -0.57
N GLU A 37 10.51 -2.22 -0.17
CA GLU A 37 11.52 -2.72 -1.11
C GLU A 37 10.98 -3.89 -1.94
N PHE A 38 10.32 -4.82 -1.29
CA PHE A 38 9.71 -5.97 -1.96
C PHE A 38 8.60 -5.52 -2.92
N LEU A 39 7.75 -4.60 -2.49
CA LEU A 39 6.72 -4.03 -3.37
C LEU A 39 7.35 -3.32 -4.57
N GLY A 40 8.38 -2.53 -4.35
CA GLY A 40 9.11 -1.87 -5.42
C GLY A 40 9.69 -2.86 -6.42
N PHE A 41 10.28 -3.95 -5.94
CA PHE A 41 10.79 -5.02 -6.80
C PHE A 41 9.67 -5.65 -7.65
N ILE A 42 8.54 -5.95 -7.05
CA ILE A 42 7.39 -6.52 -7.77
C ILE A 42 6.90 -5.57 -8.87
N LEU A 43 6.82 -4.27 -8.56
CA LEU A 43 6.39 -3.27 -9.54
C LEU A 43 7.39 -3.14 -10.70
N GLU A 44 8.68 -3.22 -10.42
CA GLU A 44 9.70 -3.23 -11.47
C GLU A 44 9.58 -4.45 -12.37
N GLU A 45 9.37 -5.62 -11.81
CA GLU A 45 9.16 -6.86 -12.57
C GLU A 45 7.92 -6.77 -13.46
N ILE A 46 6.83 -6.21 -12.95
CA ILE A 46 5.61 -5.99 -13.72
C ILE A 46 5.87 -5.01 -14.87
N ASN A 47 6.59 -3.93 -14.62
CA ASN A 47 6.92 -2.96 -15.65
C ASN A 47 7.78 -3.59 -16.76
N LEU A 48 8.73 -4.45 -16.40
CA LEU A 48 9.54 -5.15 -17.38
C LEU A 48 8.69 -6.09 -18.25
N LYS A 49 7.72 -6.76 -17.64
CA LYS A 49 6.88 -7.73 -18.36
C LYS A 49 5.85 -7.06 -19.27
N TYR A 50 5.29 -5.92 -18.86
CA TYR A 50 4.15 -5.30 -19.56
C TYR A 50 4.48 -3.96 -20.25
N GLY A 51 5.74 -3.62 -20.40
CA GLY A 51 6.14 -2.41 -21.13
C GLY A 51 5.96 -1.12 -20.33
N SER A 52 6.28 -1.16 -19.05
CA SER A 52 6.28 0.00 -18.15
C SER A 52 4.93 0.73 -18.03
N PRO A 53 3.83 0.01 -17.73
CA PRO A 53 2.52 0.65 -17.59
C PRO A 53 2.35 1.47 -16.31
N ILE A 54 3.25 1.31 -15.35
CA ILE A 54 3.13 1.92 -14.01
C ILE A 54 4.26 2.89 -13.76
N GLU A 55 3.94 4.12 -13.43
CA GLU A 55 4.93 5.08 -12.91
C GLU A 55 4.76 5.19 -11.40
N VAL A 56 5.79 4.88 -10.64
CA VAL A 56 5.81 5.04 -9.20
C VAL A 56 6.17 6.47 -8.87
N ILE A 57 5.20 7.24 -8.38
CA ILE A 57 5.39 8.66 -8.05
C ILE A 57 6.16 8.82 -6.74
N THR A 58 5.96 7.89 -5.81
CA THR A 58 6.60 7.92 -4.49
C THR A 58 8.12 7.82 -4.62
N PRO A 59 8.90 8.61 -3.84
CA PRO A 59 10.36 8.54 -3.88
C PRO A 59 10.89 7.14 -3.59
N LYS A 60 11.94 6.74 -4.32
CA LYS A 60 12.57 5.42 -4.13
C LYS A 60 13.35 5.32 -2.83
N ASN A 61 13.88 6.44 -2.34
CA ASN A 61 14.67 6.44 -1.11
C ASN A 61 13.77 6.17 0.10
N PRO A 62 14.02 5.10 0.87
CA PRO A 62 13.21 4.78 2.04
C PRO A 62 13.14 5.89 3.09
N LYS A 63 14.14 6.77 3.14
CA LYS A 63 14.17 7.90 4.07
C LYS A 63 13.22 9.04 3.67
N GLU A 64 12.78 9.07 2.42
CA GLU A 64 11.91 10.11 1.88
C GLU A 64 10.47 9.69 1.77
N ARG A 65 10.13 8.49 2.24
CA ARG A 65 8.77 7.94 2.16
C ARG A 65 8.39 7.17 3.42
N GLY A 66 7.07 7.04 3.64
CA GLY A 66 6.53 6.08 4.59
C GLY A 66 6.23 4.76 3.89
N CYS A 67 5.16 4.08 4.29
CA CYS A 67 4.75 2.81 3.68
C CYS A 67 3.80 2.98 2.49
N GLN A 68 3.41 4.20 2.14
CA GLN A 68 2.47 4.45 1.05
C GLN A 68 3.17 4.58 -0.29
N PHE A 69 2.58 3.94 -1.30
CA PHE A 69 2.97 4.09 -2.70
C PHE A 69 1.84 4.73 -3.50
N SER A 70 2.21 5.66 -4.38
CA SER A 70 1.30 6.25 -5.36
C SER A 70 1.72 5.79 -6.75
N LEU A 71 0.81 5.12 -7.45
CA LEU A 71 1.06 4.54 -8.77
C LEU A 71 0.26 5.29 -9.82
N LEU A 72 0.94 5.90 -10.77
CA LEU A 72 0.31 6.54 -11.92
C LEU A 72 0.16 5.50 -13.03
N ILE A 73 -1.09 5.26 -13.46
CA ILE A 73 -1.39 4.32 -14.54
C ILE A 73 -2.25 5.06 -15.56
N GLU A 74 -1.63 5.56 -16.60
CA GLU A 74 -2.29 6.42 -17.59
C GLU A 74 -3.29 5.65 -18.44
N LYS A 75 -2.95 4.43 -18.84
CA LYS A 75 -3.83 3.62 -19.69
C LYS A 75 -4.70 2.70 -18.85
N ASP A 76 -6.01 2.91 -18.93
CA ASP A 76 -7.01 2.07 -18.25
C ASP A 76 -6.85 2.02 -16.72
N GLY A 77 -6.28 3.08 -16.11
CA GLY A 77 -6.00 3.09 -14.67
C GLY A 77 -7.23 2.81 -13.81
N LYS A 78 -8.35 3.43 -14.12
CA LYS A 78 -9.59 3.23 -13.35
C LYS A 78 -10.14 1.82 -13.51
N LYS A 79 -10.02 1.23 -14.71
CA LYS A 79 -10.42 -0.14 -14.98
C LYS A 79 -9.56 -1.13 -14.18
N ILE A 80 -8.27 -0.86 -14.10
CA ILE A 80 -7.33 -1.66 -13.31
C ILE A 80 -7.68 -1.54 -11.82
N PHE A 81 -7.96 -0.34 -11.34
CA PHE A 81 -8.40 -0.10 -9.97
C PHE A 81 -9.65 -0.91 -9.63
N GLN A 82 -10.67 -0.86 -10.49
CA GLN A 82 -11.90 -1.61 -10.29
C GLN A 82 -11.66 -3.12 -10.30
N SER A 83 -10.79 -3.60 -11.18
CA SER A 83 -10.41 -5.01 -11.23
C SER A 83 -9.75 -5.45 -9.92
N LEU A 84 -8.85 -4.64 -9.37
CA LEU A 84 -8.22 -4.92 -8.09
C LEU A 84 -9.24 -4.94 -6.95
N GLN A 85 -10.17 -3.99 -6.92
CA GLN A 85 -11.25 -4.00 -5.93
C GLN A 85 -12.09 -5.27 -6.02
N ASN A 86 -12.43 -5.72 -7.24
CA ASN A 86 -13.21 -6.93 -7.45
C ASN A 86 -12.46 -8.18 -6.98
N GLN A 87 -11.15 -8.13 -6.89
CA GLN A 87 -10.31 -9.20 -6.37
C GLN A 87 -10.11 -9.11 -4.85
N GLY A 88 -10.79 -8.16 -4.19
CA GLY A 88 -10.71 -7.99 -2.74
C GLY A 88 -9.54 -7.16 -2.24
N ILE A 89 -8.84 -6.49 -3.14
CA ILE A 89 -7.71 -5.63 -2.76
C ILE A 89 -8.24 -4.27 -2.28
N MET A 90 -7.89 -3.87 -1.07
CA MET A 90 -8.27 -2.58 -0.51
C MET A 90 -7.22 -1.53 -0.83
N ILE A 91 -7.54 -0.69 -1.80
CA ILE A 91 -6.69 0.40 -2.27
C ILE A 91 -7.52 1.65 -2.48
N ASP A 92 -6.86 2.77 -2.68
CA ASP A 92 -7.51 4.07 -2.84
C ASP A 92 -7.29 4.60 -4.25
N TRP A 93 -8.28 5.32 -4.77
CA TRP A 93 -8.21 5.95 -6.08
C TRP A 93 -8.14 7.46 -5.97
N ARG A 94 -7.24 8.05 -6.74
CA ARG A 94 -7.14 9.52 -6.88
C ARG A 94 -7.22 9.89 -8.34
N GLU A 95 -8.16 10.75 -8.65
CA GLU A 95 -8.29 11.29 -10.01
C GLU A 95 -7.01 12.03 -10.43
N PRO A 96 -6.64 12.00 -11.70
CA PRO A 96 -7.35 11.32 -12.80
C PRO A 96 -7.00 9.84 -12.98
N ASN A 97 -5.85 9.37 -12.48
CA ASN A 97 -5.36 8.01 -12.80
C ASN A 97 -4.31 7.48 -11.82
N VAL A 98 -4.47 7.80 -10.54
CA VAL A 98 -3.52 7.38 -9.49
C VAL A 98 -4.16 6.36 -8.56
N ILE A 99 -3.48 5.25 -8.35
CA ILE A 99 -3.81 4.25 -7.33
C ILE A 99 -2.84 4.43 -6.17
N ARG A 100 -3.40 4.53 -4.96
CA ARG A 100 -2.59 4.59 -3.74
C ARG A 100 -2.76 3.32 -2.93
N LEU A 101 -1.67 2.78 -2.45
CA LEU A 101 -1.66 1.60 -1.59
C LEU A 101 -0.61 1.77 -0.50
N ALA A 102 -0.84 1.09 0.63
CA ALA A 102 0.06 1.19 1.76
C ALA A 102 0.13 -0.15 2.49
N PRO A 103 1.21 -0.93 2.29
CA PRO A 103 1.44 -2.11 3.12
C PRO A 103 1.82 -1.65 4.53
N VAL A 104 0.92 -1.88 5.49
CA VAL A 104 1.13 -1.47 6.88
C VAL A 104 1.88 -2.57 7.61
N PRO A 105 3.09 -2.31 8.15
CA PRO A 105 3.95 -3.36 8.72
C PRO A 105 3.33 -4.10 9.90
N LEU A 106 2.42 -3.47 10.64
CA LEU A 106 1.77 -4.11 11.78
C LEU A 106 0.71 -5.14 11.35
N TYR A 107 0.03 -4.91 10.24
CA TYR A 107 -1.13 -5.70 9.81
C TYR A 107 -0.90 -6.52 8.56
N ASN A 108 -0.02 -6.09 7.67
CA ASN A 108 0.19 -6.73 6.38
C ASN A 108 1.38 -7.69 6.40
N THR A 109 1.39 -8.61 5.45
CA THR A 109 2.44 -9.63 5.29
C THR A 109 3.09 -9.52 3.91
N PHE A 110 4.27 -10.09 3.77
CA PHE A 110 4.95 -10.19 2.47
C PHE A 110 4.13 -11.02 1.47
N LYS A 111 3.42 -12.04 1.96
CA LYS A 111 2.51 -12.83 1.12
C LYS A 111 1.41 -11.98 0.52
N GLU A 112 0.85 -11.06 1.29
CA GLU A 112 -0.19 -10.14 0.80
C GLU A 112 0.34 -9.22 -0.29
N ILE A 113 1.57 -8.75 -0.17
CA ILE A 113 2.24 -7.94 -1.19
C ILE A 113 2.42 -8.76 -2.48
N TYR A 114 2.85 -10.01 -2.35
CA TYR A 114 2.98 -10.92 -3.48
C TYR A 114 1.64 -11.16 -4.19
N LEU A 115 0.58 -11.39 -3.41
CA LEU A 115 -0.77 -11.56 -3.95
C LEU A 115 -1.28 -10.30 -4.65
N PHE A 116 -0.95 -9.13 -4.12
CA PHE A 116 -1.24 -7.87 -4.80
C PHE A 116 -0.56 -7.82 -6.17
N GLY A 117 0.71 -8.20 -6.23
CA GLY A 117 1.46 -8.24 -7.49
C GLY A 117 0.82 -9.16 -8.52
N GLN A 118 0.35 -10.33 -8.09
CA GLN A 118 -0.37 -11.26 -8.96
C GLN A 118 -1.69 -10.67 -9.45
N ALA A 119 -2.44 -10.04 -8.55
CA ALA A 119 -3.72 -9.40 -8.89
C ALA A 119 -3.53 -8.25 -9.89
N LEU A 120 -2.49 -7.45 -9.70
CA LEU A 120 -2.16 -6.35 -10.60
C LEU A 120 -1.78 -6.87 -11.98
N SER A 121 -0.94 -7.91 -12.05
CA SER A 121 -0.56 -8.55 -13.30
C SER A 121 -1.79 -9.07 -14.05
N LYS A 122 -2.69 -9.74 -13.35
CA LYS A 122 -3.95 -10.24 -13.93
C LYS A 122 -4.80 -9.09 -14.47
N SER A 123 -4.87 -7.98 -13.76
CA SER A 123 -5.62 -6.81 -14.18
C SER A 123 -5.04 -6.17 -15.45
N LEU A 124 -3.72 -6.20 -15.60
CA LEU A 124 -3.04 -5.68 -16.78
C LEU A 124 -3.21 -6.58 -18.00
N GLU A 125 -3.45 -7.86 -17.81
CA GLU A 125 -3.64 -8.83 -18.88
C GLU A 125 -5.06 -8.83 -19.46
N SER A 126 -6.01 -8.29 -18.76
CA SER A 126 -7.42 -8.29 -19.19
C SER A 126 -7.82 -7.12 -20.10
#